data_3ef4c64258cad2d119f37e46a866aaae
#
_entry.id   3ef4c64258cad2d119f37e46a866aaae
#
_cell.length_a   1.000
_cell.length_b   1.000
_cell.length_c   1.000
_cell.angle_alpha   90.00
_cell.angle_beta   90.00
_cell.angle_gamma   90.00
#
_symmetry.space_group_name_H-M   'P 1'
#
loop_
_entity.id
_entity.type
_entity.pdbx_description
1 polymer ?
#
loop_
_entity_poly.entity_id
_entity_poly.type
_entity_poly.pdbx_seq_one_letter_code
_entity_poly.pdbx_strand_id
1 'polypeptide(L)'
;MTPAAQIEDHIDAMPPQGGWRSITAIVADLSKPVAPRHIRQRKQGGSTLSYIEWHTAAQYLDHYAPGWSWQIVSITEQVGGLTVVHGALSIPAADGVVTRHATGIEDTDSKGYGDAVSNATAMAFKRAAALFGLGRHLYSKAQD
;
A
#
# COMPACT_ATOMS: atom_id res chain seq x y z
N MET A 1 -4.43 19.71 -16.63
CA MET A 1 -4.03 19.37 -15.24
C MET A 1 -3.17 18.13 -15.23
N THR A 2 -2.04 18.17 -14.54
CA THR A 2 -1.17 16.99 -14.42
C THR A 2 -1.79 15.99 -13.46
N PRO A 3 -1.45 14.68 -13.58
CA PRO A 3 -1.93 13.70 -12.61
C PRO A 3 -1.56 14.04 -11.17
N ALA A 4 -0.38 14.62 -10.94
CA ALA A 4 0.04 15.02 -9.60
C ALA A 4 -0.87 16.10 -9.02
N ALA A 5 -1.24 17.11 -9.83
CA ALA A 5 -2.14 18.15 -9.38
C ALA A 5 -3.53 17.60 -9.10
N GLN A 6 -3.97 16.63 -9.90
CA GLN A 6 -5.27 15.99 -9.66
C GLN A 6 -5.30 15.24 -8.34
N ILE A 7 -4.20 14.54 -8.01
CA ILE A 7 -4.11 13.81 -6.74
C ILE A 7 -4.13 14.81 -5.57
N GLU A 8 -3.39 15.90 -5.69
CA GLU A 8 -3.38 16.93 -4.65
C GLU A 8 -4.74 17.56 -4.44
N ASP A 9 -5.44 17.87 -5.53
CA ASP A 9 -6.78 18.41 -5.43
C ASP A 9 -7.73 17.43 -4.74
N HIS A 10 -7.58 16.13 -5.02
CA HIS A 10 -8.39 15.11 -4.39
C HIS A 10 -8.07 14.99 -2.89
N ILE A 11 -6.79 15.04 -2.52
CA ILE A 11 -6.39 14.94 -1.11
C ILE A 11 -6.99 16.08 -0.30
N ASP A 12 -7.08 17.27 -0.89
CA ASP A 12 -7.66 18.42 -0.22
C ASP A 12 -9.19 18.46 -0.26
N ALA A 13 -9.80 17.61 -1.07
CA ALA A 13 -11.25 17.58 -1.18
C ALA A 13 -11.88 16.95 0.06
N MET A 14 -13.05 17.43 0.44
CA MET A 14 -13.79 16.84 1.55
C MET A 14 -14.21 15.42 1.22
N PRO A 15 -14.14 14.49 2.20
CA PRO A 15 -14.71 13.16 2.00
C PRO A 15 -16.20 13.26 1.69
N PRO A 16 -16.76 12.27 0.97
CA PRO A 16 -18.20 12.27 0.72
C PRO A 16 -18.98 12.37 2.00
N GLN A 17 -20.01 13.20 1.97
CA GLN A 17 -20.93 13.38 3.10
C GLN A 17 -21.85 12.17 3.20
N GLY A 18 -22.33 11.89 4.42
CA GLY A 18 -23.42 10.95 4.60
C GLY A 18 -23.01 9.50 4.82
N GLY A 19 -21.75 9.22 5.16
CA GLY A 19 -21.31 7.90 5.56
C GLY A 19 -20.33 7.26 4.61
N TRP A 20 -20.21 5.94 4.70
CA TRP A 20 -19.20 5.21 3.95
C TRP A 20 -19.59 5.06 2.48
N ARG A 21 -18.59 5.09 1.63
CA ARG A 21 -18.78 4.80 0.21
C ARG A 21 -18.80 3.29 0.01
N SER A 22 -19.33 2.84 -1.14
CA SER A 22 -19.27 1.42 -1.49
C SER A 22 -17.81 1.00 -1.69
N ILE A 23 -17.53 -0.26 -1.41
CA ILE A 23 -16.15 -0.76 -1.62
C ILE A 23 -15.77 -0.68 -3.10
N THR A 24 -16.70 -0.88 -3.99
CA THR A 24 -16.45 -0.77 -5.44
C THR A 24 -15.97 0.63 -5.82
N ALA A 25 -16.62 1.66 -5.27
CA ALA A 25 -16.23 3.04 -5.55
C ALA A 25 -14.85 3.36 -4.96
N ILE A 26 -14.58 2.87 -3.75
CA ILE A 26 -13.29 3.08 -3.11
C ILE A 26 -12.18 2.42 -3.92
N VAL A 27 -12.38 1.17 -4.32
CA VAL A 27 -11.39 0.44 -5.13
C VAL A 27 -11.16 1.13 -6.47
N ALA A 28 -12.22 1.64 -7.09
CA ALA A 28 -12.08 2.36 -8.35
C ALA A 28 -11.17 3.58 -8.21
N ASP A 29 -11.33 4.34 -7.12
CA ASP A 29 -10.48 5.49 -6.86
C ASP A 29 -9.05 5.09 -6.54
N LEU A 30 -8.87 4.07 -5.69
CA LEU A 30 -7.53 3.61 -5.33
C LEU A 30 -6.78 3.02 -6.53
N SER A 31 -7.50 2.50 -7.51
CA SER A 31 -6.91 1.88 -8.69
C SER A 31 -6.43 2.86 -9.74
N LYS A 32 -6.70 4.17 -9.55
CA LYS A 32 -6.19 5.19 -10.46
C LYS A 32 -4.66 5.23 -10.39
N PRO A 33 -3.99 5.55 -11.50
CA PRO A 33 -2.53 5.64 -11.47
C PRO A 33 -2.04 6.59 -10.40
N VAL A 34 -0.99 6.17 -9.70
CA VAL A 34 -0.32 7.01 -8.70
C VAL A 34 0.39 8.16 -9.43
N ALA A 35 0.35 9.35 -8.84
CA ALA A 35 1.01 10.52 -9.42
C ALA A 35 2.50 10.23 -9.62
N PRO A 36 3.07 10.58 -10.80
CA PRO A 36 4.48 10.25 -11.09
C PRO A 36 5.46 10.76 -10.05
N ARG A 37 5.21 11.91 -9.44
CA ARG A 37 6.10 12.45 -8.41
C ARG A 37 6.11 11.63 -7.12
N HIS A 38 5.13 10.77 -6.92
CA HIS A 38 5.05 9.88 -5.76
C HIS A 38 5.71 8.54 -6.02
N ILE A 39 6.13 8.29 -7.26
CA ILE A 39 6.77 7.03 -7.63
C ILE A 39 8.26 7.15 -7.40
N ARG A 40 8.82 6.17 -6.70
CA ARG A 40 10.25 6.06 -6.47
C ARG A 40 10.79 4.88 -7.25
N GLN A 41 12.08 4.88 -7.50
CA GLN A 41 12.74 3.79 -8.22
C GLN A 41 13.98 3.37 -7.45
N ARG A 42 14.26 2.07 -7.54
CA ARG A 42 15.49 1.52 -7.02
C ARG A 42 15.94 0.38 -7.92
N LYS A 43 17.26 0.14 -7.94
CA LYS A 43 17.80 -0.98 -8.68
C LYS A 43 17.80 -2.21 -7.79
N GLN A 44 17.44 -3.34 -8.39
CA GLN A 44 17.44 -4.62 -7.69
C GLN A 44 17.74 -5.71 -8.70
N GLY A 45 18.93 -6.35 -8.56
CA GLY A 45 19.29 -7.47 -9.40
C GLY A 45 19.31 -7.17 -10.89
N GLY A 46 19.80 -6.02 -11.31
CA GLY A 46 19.87 -5.62 -12.71
C GLY A 46 18.58 -5.05 -13.27
N SER A 47 17.51 -5.03 -12.49
CA SER A 47 16.23 -4.43 -12.87
C SER A 47 15.98 -3.16 -12.10
N THR A 48 15.15 -2.28 -12.66
CA THR A 48 14.68 -1.09 -11.95
C THR A 48 13.26 -1.34 -11.49
N LEU A 49 13.03 -1.24 -10.18
CA LEU A 49 11.70 -1.41 -9.59
C LEU A 49 11.10 -0.04 -9.29
N SER A 50 9.85 0.12 -9.68
CA SER A 50 9.06 1.30 -9.33
C SER A 50 8.17 0.96 -8.14
N TYR A 51 8.09 1.88 -7.19
CA TYR A 51 7.32 1.66 -5.96
C TYR A 51 6.87 2.98 -5.38
N ILE A 52 5.93 2.92 -4.43
CA ILE A 52 5.58 4.08 -3.60
C ILE A 52 6.01 3.79 -2.17
N GLU A 53 6.32 4.85 -1.44
CA GLU A 53 6.67 4.71 -0.03
C GLU A 53 5.41 4.43 0.79
N TRP A 54 5.58 3.71 1.93
CA TRP A 54 4.44 3.30 2.73
C TRP A 54 3.62 4.51 3.24
N HIS A 55 4.30 5.61 3.60
CA HIS A 55 3.59 6.79 4.11
C HIS A 55 2.81 7.49 2.99
N THR A 56 3.28 7.40 1.76
CA THR A 56 2.53 7.88 0.61
C THR A 56 1.28 7.04 0.39
N ALA A 57 1.41 5.71 0.51
CA ALA A 57 0.26 4.83 0.43
C ALA A 57 -0.77 5.18 1.51
N ALA A 58 -0.31 5.47 2.73
CA ALA A 58 -1.19 5.87 3.81
C ALA A 58 -1.96 7.15 3.48
N GLN A 59 -1.31 8.13 2.84
CA GLN A 59 -1.98 9.36 2.42
C GLN A 59 -3.11 9.08 1.43
N TYR A 60 -2.88 8.20 0.46
CA TYR A 60 -3.92 7.82 -0.50
C TYR A 60 -5.09 7.14 0.21
N LEU A 61 -4.78 6.28 1.19
CA LEU A 61 -5.83 5.63 1.96
C LEU A 61 -6.61 6.63 2.83
N ASP A 62 -5.92 7.58 3.44
CA ASP A 62 -6.58 8.63 4.23
C ASP A 62 -7.59 9.39 3.38
N HIS A 63 -7.26 9.63 2.12
CA HIS A 63 -8.12 10.41 1.24
C HIS A 63 -9.28 9.58 0.67
N TYR A 64 -8.98 8.41 0.13
CA TYR A 64 -9.98 7.62 -0.60
C TYR A 64 -10.71 6.59 0.25
N ALA A 65 -10.11 6.20 1.38
CA ALA A 65 -10.65 5.15 2.23
C ALA A 65 -10.60 5.57 3.71
N PRO A 66 -11.18 6.73 4.08
CA PRO A 66 -11.11 7.20 5.46
C PRO A 66 -11.66 6.16 6.43
N GLY A 67 -11.00 6.03 7.56
CA GLY A 67 -11.34 5.01 8.54
C GLY A 67 -10.59 3.69 8.35
N TRP A 68 -9.71 3.60 7.34
CA TRP A 68 -8.90 2.40 7.17
C TRP A 68 -8.08 2.11 8.43
N SER A 69 -7.75 0.84 8.61
CA SER A 69 -6.90 0.41 9.73
C SER A 69 -5.95 -0.69 9.27
N TRP A 70 -4.80 -0.75 9.93
CA TRP A 70 -3.77 -1.74 9.67
C TRP A 70 -3.49 -2.51 10.94
N GLN A 71 -3.43 -3.83 10.82
CA GLN A 71 -3.12 -4.71 11.94
C GLN A 71 -2.00 -5.67 11.55
N ILE A 72 -0.98 -5.75 12.39
CA ILE A 72 0.02 -6.81 12.26
C ILE A 72 -0.56 -8.04 12.96
N VAL A 73 -0.83 -9.07 12.18
CA VAL A 73 -1.43 -10.30 12.69
C VAL A 73 -0.36 -11.19 13.31
N SER A 74 0.78 -11.32 12.66
CA SER A 74 1.88 -12.11 13.19
C SER A 74 3.20 -11.67 12.60
N ILE A 75 4.25 -11.89 13.37
CA ILE A 75 5.64 -11.75 12.94
C ILE A 75 6.32 -13.04 13.27
N THR A 76 6.92 -13.69 12.27
CA THR A 76 7.60 -14.96 12.47
C THR A 76 9.00 -14.91 11.86
N GLU A 77 9.91 -15.64 12.47
CA GLU A 77 11.22 -15.87 11.90
C GLU A 77 11.27 -17.30 11.39
N GLN A 78 11.66 -17.45 10.14
CA GLN A 78 11.71 -18.77 9.51
C GLN A 78 13.13 -19.30 9.47
N VAL A 79 13.23 -20.61 9.34
CA VAL A 79 14.50 -21.26 9.12
C VAL A 79 15.14 -20.67 7.86
N GLY A 80 16.42 -20.33 7.96
CA GLY A 80 17.13 -19.66 6.86
C GLY A 80 17.25 -18.16 7.04
N GLY A 81 16.77 -17.62 8.17
CA GLY A 81 16.96 -16.21 8.50
C GLY A 81 16.02 -15.27 7.81
N LEU A 82 14.77 -15.66 7.59
CA LEU A 82 13.75 -14.80 7.02
C LEU A 82 12.81 -14.32 8.10
N THR A 83 12.53 -13.00 8.07
CA THR A 83 11.47 -12.41 8.91
C THR A 83 10.24 -12.21 8.04
N VAL A 84 9.11 -12.77 8.48
CA VAL A 84 7.84 -12.70 7.76
C VAL A 84 6.82 -11.95 8.61
N VAL A 85 6.24 -10.91 8.03
CA VAL A 85 5.14 -10.17 8.66
C VAL A 85 3.86 -10.48 7.89
N HIS A 86 2.84 -10.91 8.63
CA HIS A 86 1.49 -11.06 8.10
C HIS A 86 0.64 -9.92 8.64
N GLY A 87 0.05 -9.14 7.77
CA GLY A 87 -0.79 -8.02 8.15
C GLY A 87 -2.14 -8.03 7.48
N ALA A 88 -3.04 -7.22 8.02
CA ALA A 88 -4.39 -7.10 7.52
C ALA A 88 -4.76 -5.63 7.41
N LEU A 89 -5.22 -5.23 6.23
CA LEU A 89 -5.72 -3.89 5.95
C LEU A 89 -7.23 -3.96 5.87
N SER A 90 -7.91 -3.13 6.66
CA SER A 90 -9.36 -3.10 6.69
C SER A 90 -9.85 -1.73 6.26
N ILE A 91 -10.86 -1.72 5.41
CA ILE A 91 -11.51 -0.50 4.92
C ILE A 91 -12.99 -0.57 5.22
N PRO A 92 -13.54 0.38 5.99
CA PRO A 92 -14.98 0.43 6.20
C PRO A 92 -15.66 0.96 4.94
N ALA A 93 -16.72 0.29 4.53
CA ALA A 93 -17.50 0.65 3.34
C ALA A 93 -18.98 0.60 3.67
N ALA A 94 -19.80 1.12 2.76
CA ALA A 94 -21.25 1.18 2.99
C ALA A 94 -21.85 -0.20 3.21
N ASP A 95 -21.27 -1.22 2.60
CA ASP A 95 -21.76 -2.60 2.67
C ASP A 95 -20.96 -3.46 3.67
N GLY A 96 -20.20 -2.83 4.55
CA GLY A 96 -19.46 -3.52 5.61
C GLY A 96 -17.97 -3.28 5.53
N VAL A 97 -17.24 -3.80 6.51
CA VAL A 97 -15.78 -3.70 6.55
C VAL A 97 -15.19 -4.78 5.66
N VAL A 98 -14.30 -4.36 4.76
CA VAL A 98 -13.58 -5.29 3.88
C VAL A 98 -12.14 -5.39 4.38
N THR A 99 -11.69 -6.61 4.63
CA THR A 99 -10.34 -6.87 5.12
C THR A 99 -9.58 -7.73 4.12
N ARG A 100 -8.35 -7.33 3.81
CA ARG A 100 -7.46 -8.10 2.94
C ARG A 100 -6.10 -8.25 3.60
N HIS A 101 -5.55 -9.44 3.48
CA HIS A 101 -4.31 -9.83 4.13
C HIS A 101 -3.18 -9.87 3.13
N ALA A 102 -1.98 -9.55 3.60
CA ALA A 102 -0.78 -9.70 2.80
C ALA A 102 0.41 -9.99 3.70
N THR A 103 1.47 -10.47 3.09
CA THR A 103 2.72 -10.75 3.81
C THR A 103 3.85 -9.91 3.25
N GLY A 104 4.83 -9.66 4.11
CA GLY A 104 6.09 -9.08 3.72
C GLY A 104 7.22 -9.95 4.26
N ILE A 105 8.30 -10.03 3.52
CA ILE A 105 9.42 -10.90 3.83
C ILE A 105 10.71 -10.11 3.69
N GLU A 106 11.60 -10.26 4.68
CA GLU A 106 12.90 -9.62 4.64
C GLU A 106 13.92 -10.54 5.31
N ASP A 107 15.18 -10.47 4.88
CA ASP A 107 16.25 -11.15 5.57
C ASP A 107 16.37 -10.62 6.99
N THR A 108 16.42 -11.53 7.98
CA THR A 108 16.54 -11.12 9.38
C THR A 108 17.80 -10.29 9.63
N ASP A 109 18.86 -10.60 8.91
CA ASP A 109 20.14 -9.89 9.02
C ASP A 109 20.29 -8.81 7.95
N SER A 110 19.17 -8.21 7.54
CA SER A 110 19.19 -7.17 6.52
C SER A 110 20.19 -6.06 6.87
N LYS A 111 21.04 -5.73 5.92
CA LYS A 111 22.01 -4.66 6.05
C LYS A 111 21.58 -3.39 5.33
N GLY A 112 20.36 -3.36 4.83
CA GLY A 112 19.82 -2.18 4.18
C GLY A 112 19.25 -1.17 5.16
N TYR A 113 18.35 -0.35 4.68
CA TYR A 113 17.69 0.65 5.50
C TYR A 113 16.71 -0.01 6.46
N GLY A 114 16.74 0.46 7.72
CA GLY A 114 15.83 -0.01 8.72
C GLY A 114 16.11 -1.45 9.13
N ASP A 115 15.29 -1.96 10.02
CA ASP A 115 15.39 -3.33 10.46
C ASP A 115 14.45 -4.23 9.64
N ALA A 116 14.64 -5.55 9.79
CA ALA A 116 13.90 -6.52 8.99
C ALA A 116 12.39 -6.42 9.24
N VAL A 117 11.98 -6.22 10.49
CA VAL A 117 10.56 -6.13 10.82
C VAL A 117 9.92 -4.90 10.16
N SER A 118 10.57 -3.74 10.23
CA SER A 118 10.05 -2.52 9.61
C SER A 118 9.93 -2.68 8.10
N ASN A 119 10.95 -3.25 7.47
CA ASN A 119 10.94 -3.45 6.01
C ASN A 119 9.88 -4.44 5.59
N ALA A 120 9.74 -5.55 6.30
CA ALA A 120 8.73 -6.55 6.03
C ALA A 120 7.31 -5.99 6.26
N THR A 121 7.14 -5.18 7.31
CA THR A 121 5.84 -4.53 7.59
C THR A 121 5.45 -3.59 6.47
N ALA A 122 6.38 -2.73 6.03
CA ALA A 122 6.09 -1.81 4.92
C ALA A 122 5.72 -2.57 3.65
N MET A 123 6.41 -3.67 3.38
CA MET A 123 6.11 -4.52 2.23
C MET A 123 4.72 -5.12 2.33
N ALA A 124 4.37 -5.68 3.49
CA ALA A 124 3.05 -6.28 3.73
C ALA A 124 1.95 -5.24 3.56
N PHE A 125 2.13 -4.06 4.14
CA PHE A 125 1.17 -2.97 4.06
C PHE A 125 0.91 -2.55 2.60
N LYS A 126 1.97 -2.34 1.84
CA LYS A 126 1.84 -1.91 0.44
C LYS A 126 1.21 -3.00 -0.42
N ARG A 127 1.51 -4.26 -0.16
CA ARG A 127 0.88 -5.37 -0.87
C ARG A 127 -0.60 -5.48 -0.56
N ALA A 128 -0.98 -5.29 0.70
CA ALA A 128 -2.39 -5.27 1.10
C ALA A 128 -3.12 -4.10 0.42
N ALA A 129 -2.50 -2.92 0.40
CA ALA A 129 -3.07 -1.77 -0.30
C ALA A 129 -3.25 -2.05 -1.79
N ALA A 130 -2.31 -2.75 -2.42
CA ALA A 130 -2.41 -3.13 -3.82
C ALA A 130 -3.56 -4.11 -4.08
N LEU A 131 -3.91 -4.93 -3.09
CA LEU A 131 -5.08 -5.80 -3.21
C LEU A 131 -6.38 -5.01 -3.29
N PHE A 132 -6.39 -3.77 -2.79
CA PHE A 132 -7.49 -2.83 -2.97
C PHE A 132 -7.32 -1.96 -4.22
N GLY A 133 -6.23 -2.12 -4.96
CA GLY A 133 -5.97 -1.40 -6.19
C GLY A 133 -4.85 -0.36 -6.12
N LEU A 134 -4.49 0.09 -4.93
CA LEU A 134 -3.52 1.17 -4.76
C LEU A 134 -2.11 0.74 -5.21
N GLY A 135 -1.61 1.40 -6.25
CA GLY A 135 -0.26 1.11 -6.75
C GLY A 135 -0.11 -0.21 -7.44
N ARG A 136 -1.21 -0.92 -7.70
CA ARG A 136 -1.17 -2.26 -8.31
C ARG A 136 -0.45 -2.23 -9.66
N HIS A 137 -0.62 -1.18 -10.43
CA HIS A 137 0.00 -1.06 -11.75
C HIS A 137 1.53 -1.08 -11.70
N LEU A 138 2.12 -0.73 -10.55
CA LEU A 138 3.57 -0.75 -10.41
C LEU A 138 4.11 -2.18 -10.32
N TYR A 139 3.30 -3.09 -9.78
CA TYR A 139 3.69 -4.51 -9.71
C TYR A 139 3.67 -5.16 -11.10
N SER A 140 2.74 -4.78 -11.95
CA SER A 140 2.71 -5.28 -13.33
C SER A 140 3.98 -4.92 -14.07
N LYS A 141 4.44 -3.67 -13.92
CA LYS A 141 5.68 -3.22 -14.56
C LYS A 141 6.91 -3.96 -14.06
N ALA A 142 6.91 -4.33 -12.80
CA ALA A 142 8.05 -5.02 -12.21
C ALA A 142 8.22 -6.44 -12.75
N GLN A 143 7.18 -7.00 -13.35
CA GLN A 143 7.22 -8.36 -13.92
C GLN A 143 7.62 -8.37 -15.38
N ASP A 144 7.59 -7.23 -16.03
CA ASP A 144 8.00 -7.08 -17.41
C ASP A 144 9.53 -6.84 -17.46
#